data_29d245c3a86ddd5d9b2719b322d450b2
#
_entry.id   29d245c3a86ddd5d9b2719b322d450b2
#
_cell.length_a   1.000
_cell.length_b   1.000
_cell.length_c   1.000
_cell.angle_alpha   90.00
_cell.angle_beta   90.00
_cell.angle_gamma   90.00
#
_symmetry.space_group_name_H-M   'P 1'
#
loop_
_entity.id
_entity.type
_entity.pdbx_description
1 polymer ?
#
loop_
_entity_poly.entity_id
_entity_poly.type
_entity_poly.pdbx_seq_one_letter_code
_entity_poly.pdbx_strand_id
1 'polypeptide(L)'
;MIKVVNVEDREEGNKKAHDILKKLVENKTLLALSGGTSVDYRVTLGQNEIDPGAICVVDERFGKPFHQDSNELLLKNQGVKDFADRFCIESHKILKGKDFLETAKVYEKEIEDLFKKFKKKVGVMGIGVNLHTAGIFPYSVSAKSPNFVEAETVEDTFPKRITLTLKALGEFMNFVILAFGKEKKDSLKKVLDEKENDMQKNPAIFYRKSTIKSFLITDVLL
;
A
#
# COMPACT_ATOMS: atom_id res chain seq x y z
N MET A 1 15.45 1.03 5.25
CA MET A 1 16.47 1.39 4.22
C MET A 1 15.76 1.45 2.85
N ILE A 2 15.77 2.62 2.20
CA ILE A 2 15.12 2.83 0.90
C ILE A 2 16.15 2.76 -0.24
N LYS A 3 15.83 2.00 -1.30
CA LYS A 3 16.63 1.89 -2.54
C LYS A 3 15.83 2.48 -3.69
N VAL A 4 16.38 3.50 -4.36
CA VAL A 4 15.78 4.07 -5.56
C VAL A 4 16.10 3.20 -6.76
N VAL A 5 15.09 2.93 -7.59
CA VAL A 5 15.16 2.20 -8.85
C VAL A 5 14.61 3.13 -9.94
N ASN A 6 15.50 3.75 -10.69
CA ASN A 6 15.11 4.62 -11.80
C ASN A 6 14.69 3.77 -13.01
N VAL A 7 13.63 4.21 -13.66
CA VAL A 7 13.06 3.60 -14.87
C VAL A 7 12.73 4.69 -15.88
N GLU A 8 12.53 4.32 -17.15
CA GLU A 8 12.21 5.29 -18.20
C GLU A 8 10.76 5.78 -18.10
N ASP A 9 9.83 4.87 -17.74
CA ASP A 9 8.43 5.15 -17.66
C ASP A 9 7.69 4.23 -16.68
N ARG A 10 6.37 4.44 -16.57
CA ARG A 10 5.48 3.65 -15.72
C ARG A 10 5.39 2.17 -16.14
N GLU A 11 5.46 1.88 -17.46
CA GLU A 11 5.35 0.51 -17.96
C GLU A 11 6.56 -0.31 -17.53
N GLU A 12 7.78 0.21 -17.75
CA GLU A 12 9.01 -0.41 -17.26
C GLU A 12 8.98 -0.55 -15.74
N GLY A 13 8.48 0.48 -15.03
CA GLY A 13 8.37 0.47 -13.58
C GLY A 13 7.48 -0.66 -13.05
N ASN A 14 6.34 -0.95 -13.68
CA ASN A 14 5.49 -2.06 -13.30
C ASN A 14 6.12 -3.43 -13.60
N LYS A 15 6.85 -3.57 -14.71
CA LYS A 15 7.66 -4.77 -15.00
C LYS A 15 8.75 -4.97 -13.94
N LYS A 16 9.42 -3.89 -13.54
CA LYS A 16 10.45 -3.93 -12.50
C LYS A 16 9.87 -4.29 -11.13
N ALA A 17 8.66 -3.79 -10.82
CA ALA A 17 7.93 -4.17 -9.61
C ALA A 17 7.62 -5.68 -9.60
N HIS A 18 7.19 -6.24 -10.74
CA HIS A 18 6.99 -7.68 -10.90
C HIS A 18 8.27 -8.46 -10.60
N ASP A 19 9.41 -8.10 -11.20
CA ASP A 19 10.70 -8.77 -10.98
C ASP A 19 11.13 -8.77 -9.52
N ILE A 20 10.80 -7.70 -8.79
CA ILE A 20 11.11 -7.58 -7.37
C ILE A 20 10.15 -8.44 -6.55
N LEU A 21 8.84 -8.37 -6.82
CA LEU A 21 7.83 -9.15 -6.11
C LEU A 21 8.03 -10.64 -6.29
N LYS A 22 8.39 -11.11 -7.49
CA LYS A 22 8.73 -12.52 -7.77
C LYS A 22 9.84 -13.06 -6.86
N LYS A 23 10.78 -12.19 -6.42
CA LYS A 23 11.87 -12.56 -5.49
C LYS A 23 11.47 -12.47 -4.02
N LEU A 24 10.44 -11.70 -3.72
CA LEU A 24 10.03 -11.41 -2.34
C LEU A 24 8.82 -12.21 -1.89
N VAL A 25 7.94 -12.61 -2.80
CA VAL A 25 6.65 -13.21 -2.48
C VAL A 25 6.70 -14.71 -2.70
N GLU A 26 6.20 -15.44 -1.73
CA GLU A 26 6.05 -16.90 -1.73
C GLU A 26 4.76 -17.28 -1.00
N ASN A 27 4.34 -18.54 -1.03
CA ASN A 27 3.07 -19.02 -0.47
C ASN A 27 2.89 -18.84 1.05
N LYS A 28 3.90 -18.34 1.76
CA LYS A 28 3.86 -17.92 3.19
C LYS A 28 3.92 -16.41 3.38
N THR A 29 3.73 -15.65 2.30
CA THR A 29 3.76 -14.18 2.33
C THR A 29 2.34 -13.61 2.35
N LEU A 30 2.07 -12.67 3.26
CA LEU A 30 0.94 -11.77 3.16
C LEU A 30 1.33 -10.64 2.20
N LEU A 31 0.60 -10.49 1.11
CA LEU A 31 0.79 -9.43 0.14
C LEU A 31 -0.28 -8.35 0.34
N ALA A 32 0.14 -7.15 0.76
CA ALA A 32 -0.74 -6.01 0.95
C ALA A 32 -0.70 -5.09 -0.27
N LEU A 33 -1.87 -4.76 -0.81
CA LEU A 33 -2.02 -3.98 -2.04
C LEU A 33 -2.67 -2.63 -1.75
N SER A 34 -2.06 -1.53 -2.19
CA SER A 34 -2.67 -0.21 -2.19
C SER A 34 -3.43 0.04 -3.50
N GLY A 35 -4.46 0.88 -3.42
CA GLY A 35 -5.06 1.47 -4.62
C GLY A 35 -4.15 2.55 -5.23
N GLY A 36 -4.61 3.13 -6.32
CA GLY A 36 -3.93 4.25 -6.95
C GLY A 36 -3.53 3.99 -8.40
N THR A 37 -3.19 5.08 -9.07
CA THR A 37 -2.97 5.07 -10.52
C THR A 37 -1.54 4.66 -10.93
N SER A 38 -0.61 4.58 -9.99
CA SER A 38 0.79 4.23 -10.28
C SER A 38 0.99 2.75 -10.59
N VAL A 39 0.20 1.87 -9.97
CA VAL A 39 0.33 0.42 -10.13
C VAL A 39 -0.59 -0.08 -11.23
N ASP A 40 -0.07 -0.92 -12.09
CA ASP A 40 -0.84 -1.78 -12.99
C ASP A 40 -0.70 -3.23 -12.51
N TYR A 41 -1.69 -3.72 -11.80
CA TYR A 41 -1.64 -5.06 -11.19
C TYR A 41 -1.69 -6.20 -12.20
N ARG A 42 -2.17 -5.97 -13.43
CA ARG A 42 -2.09 -6.96 -14.51
C ARG A 42 -0.63 -7.27 -14.87
N VAL A 43 0.21 -6.24 -14.86
CA VAL A 43 1.65 -6.36 -15.10
C VAL A 43 2.39 -6.77 -13.83
N THR A 44 2.11 -6.07 -12.73
CA THR A 44 2.85 -6.20 -11.46
C THR A 44 2.69 -7.58 -10.82
N LEU A 45 1.50 -8.20 -10.87
CA LEU A 45 1.29 -9.56 -10.37
C LEU A 45 1.63 -10.64 -11.40
N GLY A 46 1.60 -10.27 -12.70
CA GLY A 46 1.88 -11.21 -13.79
C GLY A 46 0.88 -12.35 -13.88
N GLN A 47 1.24 -13.40 -14.62
CA GLN A 47 0.29 -14.49 -14.86
C GLN A 47 0.51 -15.72 -13.96
N ASN A 48 1.73 -16.08 -13.57
CA ASN A 48 1.98 -17.37 -12.89
C ASN A 48 3.23 -17.38 -11.99
N GLU A 49 3.81 -16.24 -11.62
CA GLU A 49 5.15 -16.22 -11.01
C GLU A 49 5.17 -15.66 -9.58
N ILE A 50 4.04 -15.15 -9.09
CA ILE A 50 3.88 -14.60 -7.75
C ILE A 50 2.78 -15.40 -7.05
N ASP A 51 3.11 -16.04 -5.94
CA ASP A 51 2.23 -16.96 -5.21
C ASP A 51 2.16 -16.55 -3.72
N PRO A 52 1.38 -15.51 -3.36
CA PRO A 52 1.20 -15.13 -1.97
C PRO A 52 0.24 -16.07 -1.25
N GLY A 53 0.47 -16.29 0.05
CA GLY A 53 -0.42 -17.09 0.90
C GLY A 53 -1.75 -16.40 1.21
N ALA A 54 -1.80 -15.06 1.17
CA ALA A 54 -3.02 -14.25 1.22
C ALA A 54 -2.76 -12.85 0.67
N ILE A 55 -3.85 -12.15 0.28
CA ILE A 55 -3.84 -10.75 -0.14
C ILE A 55 -4.70 -9.94 0.82
N CYS A 56 -4.23 -8.74 1.22
CA CYS A 56 -5.04 -7.76 1.94
C CYS A 56 -4.94 -6.37 1.31
N VAL A 57 -5.90 -5.50 1.62
CA VAL A 57 -5.94 -4.11 1.11
C VAL A 57 -5.34 -3.17 2.15
N VAL A 58 -4.48 -2.25 1.70
CA VAL A 58 -3.75 -1.33 2.58
C VAL A 58 -4.64 -0.23 3.14
N ASP A 59 -5.47 0.36 2.27
CA ASP A 59 -6.40 1.43 2.62
C ASP A 59 -7.61 1.45 1.70
N GLU A 60 -8.68 2.10 2.14
CA GLU A 60 -9.89 2.19 1.35
C GLU A 60 -10.62 3.52 1.57
N ARG A 61 -11.29 4.00 0.51
CA ARG A 61 -12.26 5.08 0.59
C ARG A 61 -13.56 4.48 1.10
N PHE A 62 -14.00 4.93 2.26
CA PHE A 62 -15.20 4.36 2.90
C PHE A 62 -16.48 4.63 2.11
N GLY A 63 -17.26 3.59 1.86
CA GLY A 63 -18.52 3.61 1.15
C GLY A 63 -19.16 2.22 1.08
N LYS A 64 -20.08 2.02 0.16
CA LYS A 64 -20.60 0.69 -0.14
C LYS A 64 -19.50 -0.17 -0.78
N PRO A 65 -19.49 -1.51 -0.55
CA PRO A 65 -18.56 -2.39 -1.24
C PRO A 65 -18.59 -2.17 -2.76
N PHE A 66 -17.40 -2.05 -3.35
CA PHE A 66 -17.21 -1.83 -4.78
C PHE A 66 -17.87 -0.55 -5.35
N HIS A 67 -18.04 0.51 -4.53
CA HIS A 67 -18.46 1.80 -5.09
C HIS A 67 -17.40 2.34 -6.07
N GLN A 68 -17.81 3.25 -6.95
CA GLN A 68 -17.00 3.72 -8.09
C GLN A 68 -15.61 4.24 -7.72
N ASP A 69 -15.46 4.79 -6.51
CA ASP A 69 -14.21 5.40 -6.04
C ASP A 69 -13.42 4.47 -5.10
N SER A 70 -13.87 3.21 -4.92
CA SER A 70 -13.22 2.27 -4.00
C SER A 70 -11.93 1.69 -4.59
N ASN A 71 -10.93 1.50 -3.72
CA ASN A 71 -9.73 0.77 -4.09
C ASN A 71 -10.06 -0.68 -4.45
N GLU A 72 -11.04 -1.30 -3.78
CA GLU A 72 -11.48 -2.67 -4.09
C GLU A 72 -12.00 -2.81 -5.53
N LEU A 73 -12.79 -1.84 -6.03
CA LEU A 73 -13.23 -1.85 -7.42
C LEU A 73 -12.07 -1.64 -8.39
N LEU A 74 -11.15 -0.74 -8.07
CA LEU A 74 -9.94 -0.51 -8.86
C LEU A 74 -9.10 -1.79 -8.95
N LEU A 75 -8.81 -2.45 -7.82
CA LEU A 75 -8.06 -3.69 -7.78
C LEU A 75 -8.75 -4.81 -8.58
N LYS A 76 -10.08 -4.94 -8.46
CA LYS A 76 -10.87 -5.87 -9.27
C LYS A 76 -10.72 -5.59 -10.76
N ASN A 77 -10.86 -4.33 -11.18
CA ASN A 77 -10.76 -3.92 -12.59
C ASN A 77 -9.34 -4.11 -13.14
N GLN A 78 -8.34 -4.12 -12.29
CA GLN A 78 -6.94 -4.44 -12.62
C GLN A 78 -6.61 -5.94 -12.52
N GLY A 79 -7.61 -6.82 -12.38
CA GLY A 79 -7.44 -8.28 -12.44
C GLY A 79 -6.97 -8.93 -11.16
N VAL A 80 -6.89 -8.20 -10.02
CA VAL A 80 -6.45 -8.79 -8.73
C VAL A 80 -7.41 -9.88 -8.27
N LYS A 81 -8.74 -9.70 -8.48
CA LYS A 81 -9.71 -10.74 -8.15
C LYS A 81 -9.51 -11.99 -8.98
N ASP A 82 -9.33 -11.84 -10.30
CA ASP A 82 -9.14 -12.97 -11.20
C ASP A 82 -7.83 -13.72 -10.90
N PHE A 83 -6.79 -12.97 -10.53
CA PHE A 83 -5.54 -13.54 -10.04
C PHE A 83 -5.75 -14.36 -8.77
N ALA A 84 -6.42 -13.80 -7.76
CA ALA A 84 -6.68 -14.50 -6.51
C ALA A 84 -7.54 -15.75 -6.69
N ASP A 85 -8.62 -15.67 -7.50
CA ASP A 85 -9.51 -16.80 -7.78
C ASP A 85 -8.75 -17.91 -8.53
N ARG A 86 -7.90 -17.57 -9.50
CA ARG A 86 -7.13 -18.55 -10.29
C ARG A 86 -6.18 -19.39 -9.43
N PHE A 87 -5.55 -18.77 -8.44
CA PHE A 87 -4.58 -19.44 -7.57
C PHE A 87 -5.14 -19.83 -6.20
N CYS A 88 -6.47 -19.71 -6.01
CA CYS A 88 -7.15 -20.01 -4.73
C CYS A 88 -6.54 -19.20 -3.55
N ILE A 89 -6.13 -17.95 -3.79
CA ILE A 89 -5.52 -17.07 -2.79
C ILE A 89 -6.63 -16.37 -1.99
N GLU A 90 -6.56 -16.46 -0.67
CA GLU A 90 -7.48 -15.78 0.23
C GLU A 90 -7.31 -14.25 0.13
N SER A 91 -8.41 -13.52 -0.15
CA SER A 91 -8.40 -12.06 -0.31
C SER A 91 -9.22 -11.38 0.77
N HIS A 92 -8.60 -10.46 1.50
CA HIS A 92 -9.16 -9.75 2.64
C HIS A 92 -9.47 -8.30 2.27
N LYS A 93 -10.79 -8.03 2.12
CA LYS A 93 -11.31 -6.71 1.74
C LYS A 93 -11.72 -5.91 2.97
N ILE A 94 -11.66 -4.58 2.86
CA ILE A 94 -12.03 -3.67 3.94
C ILE A 94 -13.55 -3.49 4.03
N LEU A 95 -14.21 -3.22 2.89
CA LEU A 95 -15.64 -2.89 2.88
C LEU A 95 -16.52 -4.15 2.92
N LYS A 96 -17.24 -4.33 4.02
CA LYS A 96 -18.16 -5.46 4.27
C LYS A 96 -19.58 -5.00 4.57
N GLY A 97 -19.96 -3.78 4.17
CA GLY A 97 -21.30 -3.24 4.38
C GLY A 97 -21.61 -2.84 5.82
N LYS A 98 -20.59 -2.66 6.66
CA LYS A 98 -20.69 -2.17 8.03
C LYS A 98 -20.63 -0.64 8.08
N ASP A 99 -20.95 -0.04 9.23
CA ASP A 99 -20.71 1.38 9.46
C ASP A 99 -19.22 1.72 9.52
N PHE A 100 -18.89 3.02 9.53
CA PHE A 100 -17.52 3.50 9.39
C PHE A 100 -16.57 2.98 10.48
N LEU A 101 -16.97 3.11 11.74
CA LEU A 101 -16.11 2.71 12.87
C LEU A 101 -16.11 1.18 13.06
N GLU A 102 -17.24 0.52 12.80
CA GLU A 102 -17.33 -0.94 12.85
C GLU A 102 -16.47 -1.57 11.76
N THR A 103 -16.42 -0.98 10.54
CA THR A 103 -15.56 -1.45 9.45
C THR A 103 -14.09 -1.47 9.89
N ALA A 104 -13.60 -0.40 10.51
CA ALA A 104 -12.23 -0.36 11.01
C ALA A 104 -11.96 -1.43 12.07
N LYS A 105 -12.86 -1.60 13.05
CA LYS A 105 -12.72 -2.61 14.11
C LYS A 105 -12.71 -4.04 13.57
N VAL A 106 -13.58 -4.33 12.61
CA VAL A 106 -13.63 -5.66 11.98
C VAL A 106 -12.34 -5.93 11.21
N TYR A 107 -11.87 -4.93 10.47
CA TYR A 107 -10.64 -5.07 9.69
C TYR A 107 -9.39 -5.10 10.58
N GLU A 108 -9.37 -4.36 11.69
CA GLU A 108 -8.31 -4.43 12.70
C GLU A 108 -8.10 -5.87 13.18
N LYS A 109 -9.19 -6.53 13.61
CA LYS A 109 -9.12 -7.93 14.07
C LYS A 109 -8.61 -8.87 12.99
N GLU A 110 -9.05 -8.69 11.75
CA GLU A 110 -8.63 -9.49 10.61
C GLU A 110 -7.13 -9.30 10.31
N ILE A 111 -6.64 -8.05 10.37
CA ILE A 111 -5.20 -7.74 10.21
C ILE A 111 -4.37 -8.33 11.35
N GLU A 112 -4.84 -8.27 12.60
CA GLU A 112 -4.16 -8.94 13.73
C GLU A 112 -3.98 -10.43 13.50
N ASP A 113 -5.03 -11.11 13.03
CA ASP A 113 -4.99 -12.56 12.78
C ASP A 113 -4.09 -12.89 11.58
N LEU A 114 -4.14 -12.08 10.51
CA LEU A 114 -3.22 -12.21 9.38
C LEU A 114 -1.75 -11.98 9.80
N PHE A 115 -1.47 -11.00 10.65
CA PHE A 115 -0.11 -10.71 11.09
C PHE A 115 0.46 -11.79 12.02
N LYS A 116 -0.40 -12.49 12.77
CA LYS A 116 -0.03 -13.71 13.53
C LYS A 116 0.26 -14.89 12.60
N LYS A 117 -0.61 -15.10 11.58
CA LYS A 117 -0.53 -16.19 10.60
C LYS A 117 0.69 -16.05 9.70
N PHE A 118 0.94 -14.85 9.15
CA PHE A 118 1.98 -14.59 8.18
C PHE A 118 3.15 -13.80 8.81
N LYS A 119 4.29 -14.45 8.96
CA LYS A 119 5.50 -13.76 9.46
C LYS A 119 6.13 -12.86 8.40
N LYS A 120 6.05 -13.26 7.12
CA LYS A 120 6.54 -12.48 5.98
C LYS A 120 5.40 -11.64 5.40
N LYS A 121 5.63 -10.34 5.33
CA LYS A 121 4.67 -9.36 4.82
C LYS A 121 5.36 -8.45 3.82
N VAL A 122 4.76 -8.29 2.64
CA VAL A 122 5.25 -7.45 1.55
C VAL A 122 4.15 -6.49 1.15
N GLY A 123 4.45 -5.19 1.06
CA GLY A 123 3.49 -4.17 0.65
C GLY A 123 3.81 -3.59 -0.72
N VAL A 124 2.78 -3.46 -1.58
CA VAL A 124 2.83 -2.66 -2.81
C VAL A 124 2.17 -1.33 -2.52
N MET A 125 2.94 -0.25 -2.62
CA MET A 125 2.59 1.06 -2.08
C MET A 125 2.70 2.18 -3.11
N GLY A 126 2.05 3.30 -2.82
CA GLY A 126 2.25 4.57 -3.52
C GLY A 126 2.67 5.68 -2.57
N ILE A 127 3.11 6.82 -3.13
CA ILE A 127 3.37 8.06 -2.40
C ILE A 127 2.57 9.18 -3.05
N GLY A 128 1.79 9.90 -2.24
CA GLY A 128 1.04 11.08 -2.68
C GLY A 128 1.93 12.31 -2.87
N VAL A 129 1.47 13.29 -3.64
CA VAL A 129 2.17 14.58 -3.81
C VAL A 129 2.29 15.37 -2.50
N ASN A 130 1.38 15.16 -1.57
CA ASN A 130 1.38 15.72 -0.21
C ASN A 130 2.08 14.81 0.82
N LEU A 131 2.86 13.81 0.37
CA LEU A 131 3.60 12.85 1.21
C LEU A 131 2.72 11.87 2.01
N HIS A 132 1.41 11.74 1.69
CA HIS A 132 0.63 10.64 2.22
C HIS A 132 1.11 9.30 1.65
N THR A 133 0.92 8.23 2.40
CA THR A 133 1.06 6.84 1.93
C THR A 133 -0.04 6.01 2.56
N ALA A 134 -0.53 4.96 1.88
CA ALA A 134 -1.80 4.34 2.27
C ALA A 134 -2.91 5.41 2.41
N GLY A 135 -3.78 5.30 3.42
CA GLY A 135 -4.67 6.38 3.84
C GLY A 135 -4.09 7.28 4.94
N ILE A 136 -2.77 7.26 5.16
CA ILE A 136 -2.09 8.01 6.22
C ILE A 136 -1.71 9.40 5.67
N PHE A 137 -2.51 10.41 5.99
CA PHE A 137 -2.31 11.79 5.57
C PHE A 137 -1.45 12.57 6.57
N PRO A 138 -0.89 13.73 6.17
CA PRO A 138 -0.22 14.63 7.10
C PRO A 138 -1.11 14.94 8.32
N TYR A 139 -0.52 14.79 9.51
CA TYR A 139 -1.15 15.02 10.82
C TYR A 139 -2.35 14.11 11.14
N SER A 140 -2.59 13.05 10.37
CA SER A 140 -3.67 12.10 10.64
C SER A 140 -3.41 11.24 11.88
N VAL A 141 -4.48 10.67 12.45
CA VAL A 141 -4.40 9.82 13.64
C VAL A 141 -3.57 8.57 13.35
N SER A 142 -3.71 7.98 12.16
CA SER A 142 -3.01 6.76 11.74
C SER A 142 -1.48 6.90 11.69
N ALA A 143 -0.96 8.14 11.64
CA ALA A 143 0.48 8.39 11.71
C ALA A 143 1.09 8.12 13.11
N LYS A 144 0.28 8.04 14.17
CA LYS A 144 0.72 7.82 15.56
C LYS A 144 -0.12 6.83 16.36
N SER A 145 -1.13 6.23 15.72
CA SER A 145 -2.03 5.30 16.37
C SER A 145 -1.30 4.06 16.92
N PRO A 146 -1.70 3.56 18.10
CA PRO A 146 -1.25 2.28 18.62
C PRO A 146 -1.98 1.08 17.99
N ASN A 147 -3.03 1.30 17.19
CA ASN A 147 -3.79 0.27 16.48
C ASN A 147 -3.12 -0.08 15.15
N PHE A 148 -3.49 -1.20 14.53
CA PHE A 148 -3.06 -1.55 13.18
C PHE A 148 -3.93 -0.92 12.09
N VAL A 149 -5.20 -0.63 12.41
CA VAL A 149 -6.15 -0.02 11.47
C VAL A 149 -6.83 1.18 12.10
N GLU A 150 -7.05 2.23 11.32
CA GLU A 150 -7.81 3.40 11.73
C GLU A 150 -8.91 3.76 10.73
N ALA A 151 -10.01 4.29 11.29
CA ALA A 151 -11.03 5.01 10.55
C ALA A 151 -10.74 6.51 10.68
N GLU A 152 -10.41 7.16 9.58
CA GLU A 152 -9.99 8.56 9.56
C GLU A 152 -10.90 9.44 8.73
N THR A 153 -11.03 10.71 9.15
CA THR A 153 -11.57 11.77 8.31
C THR A 153 -10.46 12.74 7.97
N VAL A 154 -10.18 12.91 6.69
CA VAL A 154 -9.10 13.73 6.16
C VAL A 154 -9.64 14.80 5.21
N GLU A 155 -8.89 15.89 5.02
CA GLU A 155 -9.21 16.93 4.03
C GLU A 155 -8.76 16.47 2.64
N ASP A 156 -9.64 15.73 1.96
CA ASP A 156 -9.42 15.21 0.62
C ASP A 156 -10.76 15.03 -0.10
N THR A 157 -10.73 14.79 -1.40
CA THR A 157 -11.92 14.49 -2.23
C THR A 157 -12.74 13.33 -1.65
N PHE A 158 -12.08 12.34 -1.07
CA PHE A 158 -12.68 11.19 -0.39
C PHE A 158 -12.32 11.26 1.10
N PRO A 159 -13.08 11.99 1.93
CA PRO A 159 -12.65 12.34 3.27
C PRO A 159 -12.61 11.15 4.25
N LYS A 160 -13.52 10.18 4.12
CA LYS A 160 -13.57 9.02 5.02
C LYS A 160 -12.68 7.89 4.52
N ARG A 161 -11.69 7.52 5.32
CA ARG A 161 -10.70 6.47 5.01
C ARG A 161 -10.70 5.40 6.09
N ILE A 162 -10.48 4.15 5.66
CA ILE A 162 -10.04 3.06 6.54
C ILE A 162 -8.64 2.70 6.07
N THR A 163 -7.66 2.66 6.97
CA THR A 163 -6.26 2.50 6.57
C THR A 163 -5.44 1.71 7.58
N LEU A 164 -4.47 0.98 7.09
CA LEU A 164 -3.36 0.52 7.93
C LEU A 164 -2.59 1.74 8.45
N THR A 165 -2.11 1.64 9.70
CA THR A 165 -1.36 2.71 10.38
C THR A 165 0.15 2.59 10.16
N LEU A 166 0.94 3.59 10.57
CA LEU A 166 2.41 3.43 10.57
C LEU A 166 2.86 2.28 11.47
N LYS A 167 2.14 1.98 12.57
CA LYS A 167 2.39 0.81 13.40
C LYS A 167 2.22 -0.48 12.59
N ALA A 168 1.11 -0.62 11.84
CA ALA A 168 0.89 -1.78 10.98
C ALA A 168 1.97 -1.91 9.90
N LEU A 169 2.32 -0.79 9.26
CA LEU A 169 3.40 -0.79 8.25
C LEU A 169 4.76 -1.19 8.86
N GLY A 170 4.96 -0.92 10.15
CA GLY A 170 6.16 -1.36 10.90
C GLY A 170 6.34 -2.88 10.99
N GLU A 171 5.28 -3.65 10.78
CA GLU A 171 5.30 -5.13 10.81
C GLU A 171 5.75 -5.77 9.48
N PHE A 172 5.91 -4.98 8.41
CA PHE A 172 6.30 -5.47 7.10
C PHE A 172 7.81 -5.72 7.01
N MET A 173 8.20 -6.62 6.12
CA MET A 173 9.61 -6.91 5.83
C MET A 173 10.12 -6.14 4.61
N ASN A 174 9.24 -5.91 3.63
CA ASN A 174 9.61 -5.22 2.39
C ASN A 174 8.46 -4.36 1.87
N PHE A 175 8.83 -3.26 1.19
CA PHE A 175 7.91 -2.48 0.37
C PHE A 175 8.41 -2.34 -1.07
N VAL A 176 7.47 -2.47 -2.01
CA VAL A 176 7.65 -2.08 -3.41
C VAL A 176 6.78 -0.85 -3.64
N ILE A 177 7.42 0.29 -3.84
CA ILE A 177 6.77 1.60 -3.89
C ILE A 177 6.85 2.11 -5.32
N LEU A 178 5.70 2.40 -5.93
CA LEU A 178 5.62 2.94 -7.29
C LEU A 178 5.16 4.40 -7.22
N ALA A 179 5.97 5.29 -7.76
CA ALA A 179 5.68 6.73 -7.78
C ALA A 179 6.19 7.35 -9.08
N PHE A 180 5.29 7.63 -10.01
CA PHE A 180 5.58 8.13 -11.35
C PHE A 180 5.00 9.52 -11.58
N GLY A 181 5.60 10.24 -12.51
CA GLY A 181 5.19 11.57 -12.95
C GLY A 181 5.98 12.71 -12.29
N LYS A 182 6.22 13.75 -13.08
CA LYS A 182 7.03 14.92 -12.68
C LYS A 182 6.48 15.64 -11.44
N GLU A 183 5.17 15.58 -11.23
CA GLU A 183 4.49 16.16 -10.07
C GLU A 183 4.90 15.53 -8.74
N LYS A 184 5.50 14.33 -8.77
CA LYS A 184 6.04 13.64 -7.59
C LYS A 184 7.43 14.11 -7.16
N LYS A 185 8.11 14.91 -7.99
CA LYS A 185 9.53 15.27 -7.79
C LYS A 185 9.80 15.83 -6.39
N ASP A 186 9.01 16.80 -5.97
CA ASP A 186 9.25 17.48 -4.69
C ASP A 186 8.92 16.59 -3.49
N SER A 187 7.85 15.79 -3.59
CA SER A 187 7.52 14.82 -2.54
C SER A 187 8.59 13.73 -2.42
N LEU A 188 9.08 13.20 -3.54
CA LEU A 188 10.11 12.17 -3.53
C LEU A 188 11.46 12.71 -3.01
N LYS A 189 11.84 13.95 -3.37
CA LYS A 189 13.01 14.60 -2.77
C LYS A 189 12.89 14.71 -1.26
N LYS A 190 11.71 15.12 -0.74
CA LYS A 190 11.49 15.18 0.72
C LYS A 190 11.55 13.80 1.38
N VAL A 191 11.03 12.75 0.73
CA VAL A 191 11.15 11.37 1.26
C VAL A 191 12.62 10.99 1.44
N LEU A 192 13.49 11.40 0.53
CA LEU A 192 14.92 11.05 0.54
C LEU A 192 15.78 12.02 1.35
N ASP A 193 15.28 13.21 1.69
CA ASP A 193 16.03 14.21 2.47
C ASP A 193 16.25 13.74 3.92
N GLU A 194 17.48 13.48 4.29
CA GLU A 194 17.87 13.03 5.62
C GLU A 194 17.55 14.04 6.73
N LYS A 195 17.38 15.32 6.39
CA LYS A 195 17.00 16.38 7.32
C LYS A 195 15.52 16.34 7.69
N GLU A 196 14.68 15.76 6.82
CA GLU A 196 13.25 15.64 7.08
C GLU A 196 12.98 14.47 8.06
N ASN A 197 12.45 14.79 9.23
CA ASN A 197 12.32 13.83 10.33
C ASN A 197 10.91 13.71 10.92
N ASP A 198 9.98 14.57 10.54
CA ASP A 198 8.62 14.60 11.07
C ASP A 198 7.70 13.68 10.26
N MET A 199 7.51 12.45 10.76
CA MET A 199 6.59 11.46 10.15
C MET A 199 5.11 11.83 10.30
N GLN A 200 4.73 12.70 11.23
CA GLN A 200 3.35 13.17 11.31
C GLN A 200 3.04 14.16 10.20
N LYS A 201 3.98 15.04 9.89
CA LYS A 201 3.88 15.99 8.78
C LYS A 201 4.06 15.33 7.42
N ASN A 202 4.96 14.37 7.34
CA ASN A 202 5.37 13.72 6.09
C ASN A 202 5.38 12.19 6.23
N PRO A 203 4.21 11.52 6.26
CA PRO A 203 4.12 10.08 6.57
C PRO A 203 4.99 9.20 5.68
N ALA A 204 5.16 9.53 4.40
CA ALA A 204 5.96 8.72 3.47
C ALA A 204 7.47 8.66 3.79
N ILE A 205 8.01 9.56 4.64
CA ILE A 205 9.40 9.43 5.08
C ILE A 205 9.63 8.20 5.96
N PHE A 206 8.55 7.55 6.42
CA PHE A 206 8.59 6.26 7.11
C PHE A 206 9.44 5.24 6.35
N TYR A 207 9.34 5.17 5.03
CA TYR A 207 10.10 4.21 4.23
C TYR A 207 11.62 4.41 4.31
N ARG A 208 12.07 5.64 4.49
CA ARG A 208 13.50 5.94 4.69
C ARG A 208 13.92 5.72 6.15
N LYS A 209 13.08 6.14 7.10
CA LYS A 209 13.40 6.09 8.54
C LYS A 209 13.31 4.69 9.14
N SER A 210 12.47 3.83 8.57
CA SER A 210 12.34 2.44 9.03
C SER A 210 13.55 1.59 8.63
N THR A 211 13.77 0.50 9.35
CA THR A 211 14.76 -0.52 9.00
C THR A 211 14.28 -1.43 7.87
N ILE A 212 13.02 -1.28 7.45
CA ILE A 212 12.36 -2.09 6.43
C ILE A 212 12.97 -1.79 5.06
N LYS A 213 13.31 -2.84 4.33
CA LYS A 213 13.86 -2.70 2.98
C LYS A 213 12.76 -2.27 2.01
N SER A 214 12.90 -1.07 1.47
CA SER A 214 11.94 -0.45 0.55
C SER A 214 12.58 -0.19 -0.82
N PHE A 215 11.86 -0.52 -1.89
CA PHE A 215 12.27 -0.26 -3.27
C PHE A 215 11.36 0.84 -3.83
N LEU A 216 11.91 2.03 -4.04
CA LEU A 216 11.22 3.16 -4.67
C LEU A 216 11.47 3.13 -6.18
N ILE A 217 10.46 2.75 -6.95
CA ILE A 217 10.50 2.68 -8.41
C ILE A 217 9.89 3.97 -8.95
N THR A 218 10.65 4.71 -9.77
CA THR A 218 10.24 6.02 -10.26
C THR A 218 10.89 6.37 -11.59
N ASP A 219 10.15 7.12 -12.43
CA ASP A 219 10.63 7.77 -13.65
C ASP A 219 11.16 9.20 -13.40
N VAL A 220 11.17 9.63 -12.14
CA VAL A 220 11.63 10.96 -11.75
C VAL A 220 13.12 10.93 -11.41
N LEU A 221 13.90 11.76 -12.08
CA LEU A 221 15.31 12.00 -11.71
C LEU A 221 15.36 12.85 -10.42
N LEU A 222 15.94 12.26 -9.38
CA LEU A 222 15.98 12.78 -7.99
C LEU A 222 17.38 13.28 -7.61
#